data_94d2022e5fa9c12fa50ca514dac3f229
#
_entry.id   94d2022e5fa9c12fa50ca514dac3f229
#
_cell.length_a   1.000
_cell.length_b   1.000
_cell.length_c   1.000
_cell.angle_alpha   90.00
_cell.angle_beta   90.00
_cell.angle_gamma   90.00
#
_symmetry.space_group_name_H-M   'P 1'
#
loop_
_entity.id
_entity.type
_entity.pdbx_description
1 polymer ?
#
loop_
_entity_poly.entity_id
_entity_poly.type
_entity_poly.pdbx_seq_one_letter_code
_entity_poly.pdbx_strand_id
1 'polypeptide(L)'
;YYCAIGIPMFQCYGLSEATPIISANSFDHCIFGSSGAVVKPMEIKICDGDGKSLGYGEKGEIVIKGENVMAGYWKNPTATAETVVDGWLHTGDMGYMRDSQFLYVVGRFKSLLIAADGEKYSPEGFEDSLTDSSKFIDQVVLHNNQDPYTTVIIVPNKEALKEFVKSENPGIDITSREAKELMLKKIQDEVNSYRKGGSRAGMFPERWLPAAIIVADEPFTEQNHMVNSTMKIVRGKVEKHYADRIAYALTAEGKNLLNEKNIASL
;
A
#
# COMPACT_ATOMS: atom_id res chain seq x y z
N TYR A 1 4.30 -9.01 18.65
CA TYR A 1 3.49 -10.09 19.21
C TYR A 1 4.29 -11.39 19.30
N TYR A 2 4.69 -12.00 18.18
CA TYR A 2 5.37 -13.31 18.15
C TYR A 2 6.64 -13.35 19.02
N CYS A 3 7.50 -12.35 18.93
CA CYS A 3 8.68 -12.25 19.77
C CYS A 3 8.34 -12.19 21.27
N ALA A 4 7.21 -11.53 21.64
CA ALA A 4 6.76 -11.43 23.04
C ALA A 4 6.28 -12.77 23.62
N ILE A 5 5.87 -13.71 22.78
CA ILE A 5 5.49 -15.08 23.18
C ILE A 5 6.59 -16.11 22.94
N GLY A 6 7.85 -15.64 22.71
CA GLY A 6 9.02 -16.51 22.58
C GLY A 6 9.25 -17.09 21.19
N ILE A 7 8.51 -16.65 20.16
CA ILE A 7 8.72 -17.07 18.77
C ILE A 7 9.54 -15.99 18.06
N PRO A 8 10.83 -16.26 17.72
CA PRO A 8 11.65 -15.28 17.03
C PRO A 8 11.13 -15.06 15.59
N MET A 9 10.86 -13.79 15.26
CA MET A 9 10.46 -13.37 13.92
C MET A 9 11.45 -12.35 13.39
N PHE A 10 12.02 -12.63 12.24
CA PHE A 10 12.99 -11.76 11.58
C PHE A 10 12.43 -11.23 10.28
N GLN A 11 12.45 -9.92 10.12
CA GLN A 11 12.10 -9.29 8.87
C GLN A 11 13.27 -9.38 7.90
N CYS A 12 12.96 -9.67 6.63
CA CYS A 12 13.91 -9.64 5.53
C CYS A 12 13.31 -8.88 4.34
N TYR A 13 14.18 -8.46 3.44
CA TYR A 13 13.80 -7.84 2.18
C TYR A 13 14.50 -8.53 1.03
N GLY A 14 13.79 -8.71 -0.06
CA GLY A 14 14.32 -9.28 -1.28
C GLY A 14 13.31 -9.34 -2.41
N LEU A 15 13.78 -9.71 -3.58
CA LEU A 15 13.00 -9.85 -4.81
C LEU A 15 13.55 -10.98 -5.68
N SER A 16 12.71 -11.52 -6.56
CA SER A 16 13.07 -12.63 -7.45
C SER A 16 14.29 -12.33 -8.31
N GLU A 17 14.42 -11.08 -8.72
CA GLU A 17 15.53 -10.55 -9.52
C GLU A 17 16.88 -10.55 -8.77
N ALA A 18 16.86 -10.78 -7.44
CA ALA A 18 18.06 -10.82 -6.59
C ALA A 18 18.23 -12.15 -5.83
N THR A 19 17.56 -13.23 -6.19
CA THR A 19 17.72 -14.65 -5.81
C THR A 19 17.82 -14.98 -4.31
N PRO A 20 16.78 -14.77 -3.51
CA PRO A 20 15.82 -13.65 -3.44
C PRO A 20 16.18 -12.61 -2.38
N ILE A 21 17.16 -12.88 -1.45
CA ILE A 21 17.38 -12.09 -0.23
C ILE A 21 18.46 -11.02 -0.44
N ILE A 22 18.08 -9.76 -0.13
CA ILE A 22 18.97 -8.58 -0.18
C ILE A 22 19.44 -8.21 1.22
N SER A 23 18.51 -8.20 2.18
CA SER A 23 18.81 -7.89 3.58
C SER A 23 17.96 -8.74 4.52
N ALA A 24 18.48 -9.04 5.71
CA ALA A 24 17.76 -9.81 6.71
C ALA A 24 18.21 -9.43 8.13
N ASN A 25 17.27 -9.47 9.07
CA ASN A 25 17.56 -9.50 10.49
C ASN A 25 17.95 -10.94 10.90
N SER A 26 18.77 -11.06 11.94
CA SER A 26 19.20 -12.33 12.53
C SER A 26 19.22 -12.24 14.05
N PHE A 27 19.51 -13.34 14.74
CA PHE A 27 19.62 -13.34 16.21
C PHE A 27 20.65 -12.34 16.74
N ASP A 28 21.79 -12.23 16.07
CA ASP A 28 22.90 -11.38 16.51
C ASP A 28 22.80 -9.96 15.96
N HIS A 29 22.03 -9.75 14.90
CA HIS A 29 21.90 -8.46 14.19
C HIS A 29 20.42 -8.20 13.85
N CYS A 30 19.67 -7.69 14.84
CA CYS A 30 18.25 -7.37 14.66
C CYS A 30 17.97 -5.94 15.14
N ILE A 31 17.39 -5.13 14.24
CA ILE A 31 16.87 -3.80 14.59
C ILE A 31 15.39 -3.76 14.21
N PHE A 32 14.52 -3.56 15.20
CA PHE A 32 13.09 -3.43 14.96
C PHE A 32 12.77 -2.30 13.99
N GLY A 33 11.90 -2.60 13.02
CA GLY A 33 11.51 -1.66 11.96
C GLY A 33 12.47 -1.61 10.78
N SER A 34 13.66 -2.25 10.87
CA SER A 34 14.54 -2.42 9.70
C SER A 34 14.21 -3.67 8.91
N SER A 35 14.54 -3.66 7.62
CA SER A 35 14.53 -4.84 6.76
C SER A 35 15.77 -5.72 6.94
N GLY A 36 16.64 -5.36 7.90
CA GLY A 36 17.82 -6.11 8.30
C GLY A 36 19.12 -5.63 7.67
N ALA A 37 20.20 -6.34 8.04
CA ALA A 37 21.52 -6.08 7.50
C ALA A 37 21.64 -6.60 6.07
N VAL A 38 22.36 -5.86 5.21
CA VAL A 38 22.63 -6.26 3.82
C VAL A 38 23.46 -7.54 3.78
N VAL A 39 23.03 -8.51 2.99
CA VAL A 39 23.70 -9.81 2.85
C VAL A 39 24.96 -9.63 2.00
N LYS A 40 26.11 -10.06 2.54
CA LYS A 40 27.38 -10.02 1.80
C LYS A 40 27.51 -11.21 0.85
N PRO A 41 28.15 -11.06 -0.32
CA PRO A 41 29.01 -9.93 -0.74
C PRO A 41 28.32 -8.85 -1.57
N MET A 42 27.00 -8.69 -1.43
CA MET A 42 26.22 -7.73 -2.22
C MET A 42 26.61 -6.27 -1.89
N GLU A 43 26.62 -5.44 -2.93
CA GLU A 43 26.72 -4.00 -2.81
C GLU A 43 25.34 -3.36 -2.92
N ILE A 44 25.10 -2.32 -2.11
CA ILE A 44 23.86 -1.57 -2.11
C ILE A 44 24.15 -0.07 -2.10
N LYS A 45 23.33 0.69 -2.79
CA LYS A 45 23.28 2.15 -2.70
C LYS A 45 21.84 2.63 -2.76
N ILE A 46 21.58 3.79 -2.19
CA ILE A 46 20.31 4.50 -2.31
C ILE A 46 20.53 5.62 -3.31
N CYS A 47 19.66 5.72 -4.32
CA CYS A 47 19.81 6.71 -5.40
C CYS A 47 18.61 7.66 -5.45
N ASP A 48 18.85 8.92 -5.84
CA ASP A 48 17.80 9.86 -6.22
C ASP A 48 17.22 9.54 -7.62
N GLY A 49 16.29 10.38 -8.09
CA GLY A 49 15.65 10.21 -9.40
C GLY A 49 16.59 10.34 -10.60
N ASP A 50 17.78 10.91 -10.40
CA ASP A 50 18.82 11.07 -11.42
C ASP A 50 19.90 9.99 -11.33
N GLY A 51 19.73 9.00 -10.42
CA GLY A 51 20.67 7.89 -10.23
C GLY A 51 21.90 8.23 -9.39
N LYS A 52 21.95 9.42 -8.77
CA LYS A 52 23.03 9.82 -7.87
C LYS A 52 22.88 9.16 -6.51
N SER A 53 23.97 8.61 -5.99
CA SER A 53 23.98 7.99 -4.66
C SER A 53 23.75 9.03 -3.55
N LEU A 54 22.86 8.67 -2.63
CA LEU A 54 22.47 9.45 -1.45
C LEU A 54 23.24 9.00 -0.19
N GLY A 55 23.24 9.86 0.84
CA GLY A 55 23.82 9.58 2.13
C GLY A 55 22.95 8.76 3.05
N TYR A 56 23.46 8.40 4.23
CA TYR A 56 22.70 7.71 5.25
C TYR A 56 21.51 8.54 5.75
N GLY A 57 20.35 7.88 5.90
CA GLY A 57 19.09 8.50 6.31
C GLY A 57 18.30 9.17 5.20
N GLU A 58 18.91 9.38 4.03
CA GLU A 58 18.22 9.95 2.87
C GLU A 58 17.45 8.86 2.13
N LYS A 59 16.21 9.16 1.72
CA LYS A 59 15.30 8.23 1.06
C LYS A 59 15.44 8.31 -0.46
N GLY A 60 15.58 7.17 -1.11
CA GLY A 60 15.68 7.05 -2.56
C GLY A 60 15.44 5.63 -3.03
N GLU A 61 15.67 5.37 -4.32
CA GLU A 61 15.59 4.03 -4.89
C GLU A 61 16.70 3.13 -4.33
N ILE A 62 16.31 1.93 -3.94
CA ILE A 62 17.25 0.87 -3.56
C ILE A 62 17.84 0.27 -4.83
N VAL A 63 19.16 0.38 -4.99
CA VAL A 63 19.88 -0.14 -6.16
C VAL A 63 20.97 -1.09 -5.67
N ILE A 64 21.04 -2.29 -6.24
CA ILE A 64 21.92 -3.35 -5.77
C ILE A 64 22.79 -3.92 -6.86
N LYS A 65 23.95 -4.45 -6.48
CA LYS A 65 24.88 -5.16 -7.36
C LYS A 65 25.45 -6.37 -6.64
N GLY A 66 25.55 -7.51 -7.34
CA GLY A 66 26.08 -8.73 -6.78
C GLY A 66 25.88 -9.92 -7.71
N GLU A 67 26.51 -11.04 -7.41
CA GLU A 67 26.40 -12.28 -8.18
C GLU A 67 25.00 -12.90 -8.12
N ASN A 68 24.19 -12.52 -7.15
CA ASN A 68 22.80 -12.94 -6.98
C ASN A 68 21.80 -12.16 -7.85
N VAL A 69 22.24 -11.09 -8.54
CA VAL A 69 21.40 -10.35 -9.49
C VAL A 69 21.14 -11.20 -10.72
N MET A 70 19.90 -11.23 -11.17
CA MET A 70 19.46 -11.99 -12.35
C MET A 70 20.26 -11.65 -13.60
N ALA A 71 20.40 -12.62 -14.52
CA ALA A 71 20.96 -12.39 -15.84
C ALA A 71 20.02 -11.56 -16.76
N GLY A 72 18.73 -11.53 -16.47
CA GLY A 72 17.71 -10.76 -17.17
C GLY A 72 16.35 -11.44 -17.21
N TYR A 73 15.37 -10.71 -17.75
CA TYR A 73 14.03 -11.24 -17.97
C TYR A 73 13.96 -12.12 -19.23
N TRP A 74 13.32 -13.27 -19.11
CA TRP A 74 13.18 -14.21 -20.22
C TRP A 74 12.49 -13.58 -21.42
N LYS A 75 13.16 -13.61 -22.59
CA LYS A 75 12.68 -13.05 -23.86
C LYS A 75 12.26 -11.59 -23.79
N ASN A 76 12.77 -10.81 -22.82
CA ASN A 76 12.47 -9.39 -22.68
C ASN A 76 13.74 -8.56 -22.44
N PRO A 77 14.57 -8.37 -23.50
CA PRO A 77 15.82 -7.63 -23.37
C PRO A 77 15.60 -6.14 -23.06
N THR A 78 14.50 -5.55 -23.52
CA THR A 78 14.16 -4.15 -23.24
C THR A 78 13.96 -3.93 -21.75
N ALA A 79 13.08 -4.70 -21.11
CA ALA A 79 12.87 -4.59 -19.67
C ALA A 79 14.14 -4.92 -18.87
N THR A 80 14.97 -5.85 -19.38
CA THR A 80 16.27 -6.16 -18.76
C THR A 80 17.18 -4.96 -18.74
N ALA A 81 17.34 -4.28 -19.88
CA ALA A 81 18.19 -3.10 -20.02
C ALA A 81 17.71 -1.90 -19.19
N GLU A 82 16.40 -1.77 -19.01
CA GLU A 82 15.80 -0.74 -18.15
C GLU A 82 15.99 -1.03 -16.65
N THR A 83 16.06 -2.33 -16.29
CA THR A 83 16.11 -2.74 -14.88
C THR A 83 17.55 -2.98 -14.39
N VAL A 84 18.44 -3.46 -15.26
CA VAL A 84 19.86 -3.69 -14.92
C VAL A 84 20.71 -2.74 -15.76
N VAL A 85 21.22 -1.70 -15.13
CA VAL A 85 22.04 -0.65 -15.75
C VAL A 85 23.46 -0.70 -15.19
N ASP A 86 24.46 -0.88 -16.03
CA ASP A 86 25.88 -0.97 -15.64
C ASP A 86 26.17 -2.02 -14.53
N GLY A 87 25.39 -3.12 -14.55
CA GLY A 87 25.48 -4.20 -13.57
C GLY A 87 24.81 -3.88 -12.22
N TRP A 88 24.08 -2.77 -12.12
CA TRP A 88 23.25 -2.42 -10.98
C TRP A 88 21.79 -2.71 -11.28
N LEU A 89 21.13 -3.46 -10.40
CA LEU A 89 19.70 -3.74 -10.45
C LEU A 89 18.93 -2.59 -9.78
N HIS A 90 18.13 -1.90 -10.55
CA HIS A 90 17.14 -0.94 -10.08
C HIS A 90 15.91 -1.68 -9.57
N THR A 91 15.73 -1.72 -8.25
CA THR A 91 14.67 -2.56 -7.64
C THR A 91 13.26 -1.98 -7.83
N GLY A 92 13.17 -0.67 -8.07
CA GLY A 92 11.92 0.07 -8.06
C GLY A 92 11.32 0.23 -6.65
N ASP A 93 12.00 -0.26 -5.62
CA ASP A 93 11.62 -0.08 -4.23
C ASP A 93 12.35 1.10 -3.62
N MET A 94 11.70 1.83 -2.74
CA MET A 94 12.25 2.97 -2.03
C MET A 94 12.68 2.58 -0.62
N GLY A 95 13.82 3.09 -0.21
CA GLY A 95 14.35 2.86 1.13
C GLY A 95 15.41 3.87 1.51
N TYR A 96 16.04 3.61 2.65
CA TYR A 96 17.22 4.33 3.10
C TYR A 96 18.14 3.41 3.91
N MET A 97 19.42 3.70 3.89
CA MET A 97 20.39 3.08 4.78
C MET A 97 20.52 3.95 6.03
N ARG A 98 20.32 3.36 7.21
CA ARG A 98 20.55 4.07 8.48
C ARG A 98 22.05 4.28 8.74
N ASP A 99 22.82 3.27 8.39
CA ASP A 99 24.27 3.18 8.50
C ASP A 99 24.80 2.25 7.41
N SER A 100 26.05 1.83 7.48
CA SER A 100 26.67 0.95 6.47
C SER A 100 26.07 -0.46 6.40
N GLN A 101 25.12 -0.83 7.26
CA GLN A 101 24.63 -2.20 7.38
C GLN A 101 23.12 -2.32 7.23
N PHE A 102 22.32 -1.49 7.89
CA PHE A 102 20.87 -1.70 8.03
C PHE A 102 20.05 -0.94 7.00
N LEU A 103 19.27 -1.71 6.22
CA LEU A 103 18.33 -1.22 5.24
C LEU A 103 16.94 -1.04 5.85
N TYR A 104 16.27 0.05 5.47
CA TYR A 104 14.86 0.32 5.75
C TYR A 104 14.13 0.50 4.44
N VAL A 105 13.23 -0.43 4.11
CA VAL A 105 12.36 -0.34 2.94
C VAL A 105 11.10 0.43 3.34
N VAL A 106 10.72 1.43 2.55
CA VAL A 106 9.59 2.33 2.86
C VAL A 106 8.44 2.24 1.85
N GLY A 107 8.62 1.47 0.78
CA GLY A 107 7.57 1.22 -0.22
C GLY A 107 8.13 1.15 -1.64
N ARG A 108 7.24 1.19 -2.65
CA ARG A 108 7.64 1.14 -4.06
C ARG A 108 7.68 2.52 -4.67
N PHE A 109 8.74 2.82 -5.42
CA PHE A 109 8.93 4.12 -6.07
C PHE A 109 7.77 4.47 -7.01
N LYS A 110 7.29 3.49 -7.78
CA LYS A 110 6.17 3.65 -8.73
C LYS A 110 4.79 3.66 -8.07
N SER A 111 4.71 3.28 -6.79
CA SER A 111 3.44 3.25 -6.03
C SER A 111 3.29 4.42 -5.07
N LEU A 112 4.29 5.32 -5.03
CA LEU A 112 4.20 6.49 -4.16
C LEU A 112 3.05 7.40 -4.61
N LEU A 113 2.27 7.82 -3.65
CA LEU A 113 1.31 8.87 -3.81
C LEU A 113 2.00 10.23 -3.69
N ILE A 114 1.50 11.22 -4.40
CA ILE A 114 2.03 12.57 -4.39
C ILE A 114 0.94 13.49 -3.84
N ALA A 115 1.19 14.07 -2.68
CA ALA A 115 0.29 15.05 -2.10
C ALA A 115 0.30 16.38 -2.89
N ALA A 116 -0.69 17.24 -2.65
CA ALA A 116 -0.82 18.55 -3.33
C ALA A 116 0.42 19.45 -3.15
N ASP A 117 1.15 19.31 -2.06
CA ASP A 117 2.41 20.02 -1.76
C ASP A 117 3.66 19.36 -2.35
N GLY A 118 3.49 18.24 -3.09
CA GLY A 118 4.58 17.47 -3.68
C GLY A 118 5.22 16.44 -2.75
N GLU A 119 4.75 16.31 -1.50
CA GLU A 119 5.24 15.24 -0.59
C GLU A 119 4.93 13.88 -1.18
N LYS A 120 5.93 13.00 -1.20
CA LYS A 120 5.78 11.60 -1.64
C LYS A 120 5.66 10.68 -0.41
N TYR A 121 4.65 9.81 -0.41
CA TYR A 121 4.43 8.85 0.67
C TYR A 121 3.94 7.51 0.14
N SER A 122 4.25 6.41 0.88
CA SER A 122 3.80 5.07 0.53
C SER A 122 2.36 4.86 0.99
N PRO A 123 1.46 4.35 0.10
CA PRO A 123 0.11 3.97 0.47
C PRO A 123 0.06 2.65 1.25
N GLU A 124 1.02 1.75 1.03
CA GLU A 124 0.98 0.34 1.43
C GLU A 124 0.74 0.18 2.94
N GLY A 125 1.46 0.94 3.77
CA GLY A 125 1.32 0.81 5.22
C GLY A 125 -0.10 1.09 5.73
N PHE A 126 -0.80 2.09 5.17
CA PHE A 126 -2.18 2.38 5.55
C PHE A 126 -3.15 1.35 4.95
N GLU A 127 -2.96 0.96 3.68
CA GLU A 127 -3.79 -0.03 3.00
C GLU A 127 -3.78 -1.37 3.73
N ASP A 128 -2.59 -1.89 4.04
CA ASP A 128 -2.40 -3.14 4.79
C ASP A 128 -3.00 -3.02 6.20
N SER A 129 -2.69 -1.93 6.91
CA SER A 129 -3.22 -1.72 8.26
C SER A 129 -4.75 -1.67 8.30
N LEU A 130 -5.39 -1.02 7.33
CA LEU A 130 -6.84 -0.92 7.27
C LEU A 130 -7.49 -2.28 6.92
N THR A 131 -6.92 -3.02 5.98
CA THR A 131 -7.39 -4.35 5.58
C THR A 131 -7.23 -5.35 6.73
N ASP A 132 -6.06 -5.39 7.38
CA ASP A 132 -5.77 -6.34 8.46
C ASP A 132 -6.59 -6.09 9.72
N SER A 133 -6.98 -4.83 9.97
CA SER A 133 -7.66 -4.45 11.20
C SER A 133 -9.18 -4.40 11.11
N SER A 134 -9.76 -4.48 9.91
CA SER A 134 -11.19 -4.35 9.70
C SER A 134 -11.77 -5.58 9.01
N LYS A 135 -12.72 -6.24 9.67
CA LYS A 135 -13.51 -7.33 9.07
C LYS A 135 -14.53 -6.86 8.02
N PHE A 136 -14.73 -5.56 7.86
CA PHE A 136 -15.71 -4.94 6.98
C PHE A 136 -15.12 -4.51 5.63
N ILE A 137 -13.80 -4.64 5.48
CA ILE A 137 -13.04 -4.16 4.32
C ILE A 137 -12.14 -5.29 3.83
N ASP A 138 -12.33 -5.71 2.57
CA ASP A 138 -11.56 -6.81 1.98
C ASP A 138 -10.32 -6.31 1.22
N GLN A 139 -10.45 -5.20 0.46
CA GLN A 139 -9.33 -4.65 -0.32
C GLN A 139 -9.37 -3.12 -0.29
N VAL A 140 -8.19 -2.50 -0.36
CA VAL A 140 -8.03 -1.06 -0.29
C VAL A 140 -7.01 -0.58 -1.30
N VAL A 141 -7.28 0.53 -1.96
CA VAL A 141 -6.32 1.28 -2.78
C VAL A 141 -6.46 2.76 -2.48
N LEU A 142 -5.40 3.37 -1.98
CA LEU A 142 -5.30 4.83 -1.87
C LEU A 142 -4.95 5.44 -3.22
N HIS A 143 -5.44 6.65 -3.46
CA HIS A 143 -5.05 7.44 -4.62
C HIS A 143 -4.80 8.89 -4.22
N ASN A 144 -3.70 9.43 -4.68
CA ASN A 144 -3.39 10.86 -4.70
C ASN A 144 -2.30 11.11 -5.75
N ASN A 145 -2.55 12.01 -6.68
CA ASN A 145 -1.59 12.43 -7.70
C ASN A 145 -1.60 13.96 -7.81
N GLN A 146 -1.12 14.63 -6.77
CA GLN A 146 -1.21 16.08 -6.59
C GLN A 146 -2.65 16.60 -6.48
N ASP A 147 -3.56 15.73 -6.08
CA ASP A 147 -4.96 16.09 -5.82
C ASP A 147 -5.08 16.86 -4.50
N PRO A 148 -6.16 17.63 -4.31
CA PRO A 148 -6.38 18.43 -3.08
C PRO A 148 -6.39 17.59 -1.80
N TYR A 149 -6.65 16.29 -1.89
CA TYR A 149 -6.63 15.32 -0.79
C TYR A 149 -6.56 13.89 -1.30
N THR A 150 -6.12 13.00 -0.44
CA THR A 150 -6.12 11.57 -0.71
C THR A 150 -7.54 11.02 -0.77
N THR A 151 -7.82 10.18 -1.76
CA THR A 151 -9.03 9.37 -1.87
C THR A 151 -8.71 7.91 -1.59
N VAL A 152 -9.72 7.12 -1.22
CA VAL A 152 -9.58 5.68 -1.02
C VAL A 152 -10.66 4.92 -1.77
N ILE A 153 -10.26 3.88 -2.49
CA ILE A 153 -11.15 2.91 -3.12
C ILE A 153 -11.19 1.69 -2.21
N ILE A 154 -12.38 1.32 -1.75
CA ILE A 154 -12.60 0.24 -0.78
C ILE A 154 -13.50 -0.81 -1.40
N VAL A 155 -13.03 -2.05 -1.43
CA VAL A 155 -13.88 -3.22 -1.65
C VAL A 155 -14.44 -3.64 -0.29
N PRO A 156 -15.77 -3.49 -0.08
CA PRO A 156 -16.39 -3.82 1.19
C PRO A 156 -16.62 -5.31 1.35
N ASN A 157 -16.47 -5.84 2.56
CA ASN A 157 -17.01 -7.14 2.94
C ASN A 157 -18.52 -7.03 3.14
N LYS A 158 -19.28 -7.24 2.06
CA LYS A 158 -20.73 -7.03 2.05
C LYS A 158 -21.46 -7.95 3.04
N GLU A 159 -20.98 -9.17 3.25
CA GLU A 159 -21.61 -10.09 4.20
C GLU A 159 -21.42 -9.65 5.65
N ALA A 160 -20.18 -9.27 6.02
CA ALA A 160 -19.92 -8.74 7.36
C ALA A 160 -20.71 -7.45 7.65
N LEU A 161 -20.85 -6.57 6.64
CA LEU A 161 -21.65 -5.35 6.76
C LEU A 161 -23.13 -5.63 6.93
N LYS A 162 -23.69 -6.60 6.20
CA LYS A 162 -25.09 -7.03 6.35
C LYS A 162 -25.35 -7.61 7.75
N GLU A 163 -24.43 -8.44 8.27
CA GLU A 163 -24.51 -8.98 9.63
C GLU A 163 -24.48 -7.86 10.67
N PHE A 164 -23.57 -6.89 10.52
CA PHE A 164 -23.49 -5.72 11.38
C PHE A 164 -24.82 -4.94 11.41
N VAL A 165 -25.37 -4.60 10.22
CA VAL A 165 -26.62 -3.82 10.15
C VAL A 165 -27.78 -4.57 10.77
N LYS A 166 -27.88 -5.90 10.57
CA LYS A 166 -28.90 -6.74 11.22
C LYS A 166 -28.73 -6.80 12.75
N SER A 167 -27.50 -6.75 13.24
CA SER A 167 -27.24 -6.71 14.69
C SER A 167 -27.63 -5.40 15.34
N GLU A 168 -27.43 -4.27 14.62
CA GLU A 168 -27.81 -2.93 15.09
C GLU A 168 -29.34 -2.71 14.99
N ASN A 169 -29.94 -3.21 13.90
CA ASN A 169 -31.38 -3.06 13.63
C ASN A 169 -31.98 -4.37 13.06
N PRO A 170 -32.41 -5.31 13.91
CA PRO A 170 -32.89 -6.63 13.47
C PRO A 170 -34.09 -6.62 12.52
N GLY A 171 -34.84 -5.52 12.45
CA GLY A 171 -36.03 -5.38 11.59
C GLY A 171 -35.80 -4.68 10.28
N ILE A 172 -34.56 -4.23 9.98
CA ILE A 172 -34.27 -3.44 8.81
C ILE A 172 -34.30 -4.30 7.51
N ASP A 173 -34.89 -3.75 6.48
CA ASP A 173 -34.69 -4.31 5.12
C ASP A 173 -33.26 -4.02 4.65
N ILE A 174 -32.47 -5.09 4.50
CA ILE A 174 -31.04 -5.00 4.17
C ILE A 174 -30.78 -4.39 2.78
N THR A 175 -31.78 -4.33 1.92
CA THR A 175 -31.72 -3.71 0.60
C THR A 175 -32.12 -2.24 0.61
N SER A 176 -32.66 -1.77 1.74
CA SER A 176 -33.11 -0.40 1.89
C SER A 176 -31.95 0.60 1.83
N ARG A 177 -32.27 1.84 1.45
CA ARG A 177 -31.32 2.95 1.48
C ARG A 177 -30.72 3.15 2.89
N GLU A 178 -31.59 3.06 3.91
CA GLU A 178 -31.16 3.21 5.31
C GLU A 178 -30.11 2.18 5.71
N ALA A 179 -30.31 0.89 5.33
CA ALA A 179 -29.32 -0.16 5.58
C ALA A 179 -27.98 0.13 4.91
N LYS A 180 -28.01 0.56 3.64
CA LYS A 180 -26.81 0.93 2.89
C LYS A 180 -26.07 2.15 3.50
N GLU A 181 -26.81 3.15 3.99
CA GLU A 181 -26.22 4.30 4.69
C GLU A 181 -25.54 3.88 6.01
N LEU A 182 -26.12 2.92 6.75
CA LEU A 182 -25.47 2.34 7.93
C LEU A 182 -24.17 1.59 7.57
N MET A 183 -24.18 0.82 6.48
CA MET A 183 -22.95 0.16 5.97
C MET A 183 -21.87 1.16 5.61
N LEU A 184 -22.22 2.24 4.90
CA LEU A 184 -21.29 3.30 4.54
C LEU A 184 -20.70 4.00 5.75
N LYS A 185 -21.54 4.34 6.74
CA LYS A 185 -21.07 4.93 8.01
C LYS A 185 -20.10 4.00 8.72
N LYS A 186 -20.38 2.68 8.75
CA LYS A 186 -19.46 1.71 9.34
C LYS A 186 -18.11 1.67 8.63
N ILE A 187 -18.07 1.70 7.30
CA ILE A 187 -16.82 1.82 6.53
C ILE A 187 -16.08 3.10 6.89
N GLN A 188 -16.78 4.22 7.00
CA GLN A 188 -16.19 5.50 7.40
C GLN A 188 -15.60 5.45 8.80
N ASP A 189 -16.26 4.78 9.75
CA ASP A 189 -15.75 4.63 11.12
C ASP A 189 -14.44 3.84 11.17
N GLU A 190 -14.31 2.78 10.33
CA GLU A 190 -13.06 2.04 10.19
C GLU A 190 -11.92 2.97 9.70
N VAL A 191 -12.16 3.75 8.66
CA VAL A 191 -11.19 4.73 8.14
C VAL A 191 -10.89 5.82 9.17
N ASN A 192 -11.90 6.35 9.84
CA ASN A 192 -11.76 7.41 10.84
C ASN A 192 -11.09 6.93 12.14
N SER A 193 -10.98 5.62 12.37
CA SER A 193 -10.25 5.08 13.52
C SER A 193 -8.77 5.52 13.55
N TYR A 194 -8.21 5.90 12.42
CA TYR A 194 -6.84 6.43 12.29
C TYR A 194 -6.72 7.95 12.51
N ARG A 195 -7.85 8.68 12.53
CA ARG A 195 -7.87 10.12 12.74
C ARG A 195 -7.76 10.46 14.22
N LYS A 196 -7.50 11.74 14.50
CA LYS A 196 -7.44 12.27 15.87
C LYS A 196 -8.70 11.88 16.66
N GLY A 197 -8.50 11.24 17.80
CA GLY A 197 -9.57 10.71 18.65
C GLY A 197 -9.99 9.27 18.35
N GLY A 198 -9.55 8.69 17.26
CA GLY A 198 -9.78 7.28 16.94
C GLY A 198 -8.81 6.32 17.66
N SER A 199 -9.14 5.05 17.66
CA SER A 199 -8.38 3.99 18.37
C SER A 199 -6.96 3.77 17.80
N ARG A 200 -6.71 4.17 16.56
CA ARG A 200 -5.43 4.03 15.84
C ARG A 200 -4.82 5.39 15.50
N ALA A 201 -5.25 6.46 16.21
CA ALA A 201 -4.74 7.80 15.97
C ALA A 201 -3.20 7.85 16.11
N GLY A 202 -2.55 8.60 15.22
CA GLY A 202 -1.09 8.78 15.25
C GLY A 202 -0.27 7.68 14.56
N MET A 203 -0.87 6.61 14.06
CA MET A 203 -0.15 5.59 13.27
C MET A 203 0.35 6.15 11.93
N PHE A 204 -0.41 7.08 11.34
CA PHE A 204 -0.07 7.75 10.08
C PHE A 204 -0.28 9.27 10.23
N PRO A 205 0.48 10.09 9.47
CA PRO A 205 0.23 11.52 9.40
C PRO A 205 -1.19 11.83 8.92
N GLU A 206 -1.88 12.73 9.59
CA GLU A 206 -3.28 13.11 9.25
C GLU A 206 -3.47 13.49 7.77
N ARG A 207 -2.47 14.15 7.17
CA ARG A 207 -2.52 14.59 5.76
C ARG A 207 -2.46 13.44 4.73
N TRP A 208 -2.03 12.23 5.15
CA TRP A 208 -2.03 11.06 4.29
C TRP A 208 -3.37 10.32 4.30
N LEU A 209 -4.16 10.55 5.37
CA LEU A 209 -5.44 9.84 5.55
C LEU A 209 -6.46 10.31 4.50
N PRO A 210 -7.22 9.37 3.91
CA PRO A 210 -8.16 9.69 2.85
C PRO A 210 -9.31 10.58 3.35
N ALA A 211 -9.63 11.62 2.58
CA ALA A 211 -10.73 12.55 2.87
C ALA A 211 -12.01 12.22 2.09
N ALA A 212 -11.93 11.34 1.10
CA ALA A 212 -13.10 10.84 0.38
C ALA A 212 -13.00 9.32 0.19
N ILE A 213 -14.13 8.64 0.27
CA ILE A 213 -14.26 7.20 0.15
C ILE A 213 -15.04 6.87 -1.12
N ILE A 214 -14.49 5.97 -1.93
CA ILE A 214 -15.11 5.37 -3.10
C ILE A 214 -15.37 3.90 -2.75
N VAL A 215 -16.63 3.50 -2.73
CA VAL A 215 -16.98 2.08 -2.55
C VAL A 215 -16.94 1.40 -3.91
N ALA A 216 -16.13 0.37 -4.04
CA ALA A 216 -16.03 -0.42 -5.25
C ALA A 216 -17.31 -1.23 -5.47
N ASP A 217 -17.72 -1.35 -6.72
CA ASP A 217 -18.89 -2.13 -7.14
C ASP A 217 -18.57 -3.62 -7.30
N GLU A 218 -17.31 -3.94 -7.59
CA GLU A 218 -16.79 -5.30 -7.71
C GLU A 218 -15.47 -5.49 -6.97
N PRO A 219 -15.12 -6.73 -6.55
CA PRO A 219 -13.83 -7.04 -5.98
C PRO A 219 -12.71 -6.95 -7.03
N PHE A 220 -11.48 -6.66 -6.58
CA PHE A 220 -10.30 -6.72 -7.45
C PHE A 220 -9.87 -8.19 -7.60
N THR A 221 -9.85 -8.67 -8.83
CA THR A 221 -9.59 -10.07 -9.16
C THR A 221 -8.60 -10.21 -10.32
N GLU A 222 -8.11 -11.44 -10.54
CA GLU A 222 -7.28 -11.75 -11.71
C GLU A 222 -8.10 -11.67 -13.02
N GLN A 223 -9.40 -12.01 -12.98
CA GLN A 223 -10.28 -11.99 -14.13
C GLN A 223 -10.49 -10.58 -14.68
N ASN A 224 -10.60 -9.57 -13.80
CA ASN A 224 -10.70 -8.17 -14.22
C ASN A 224 -9.34 -7.48 -14.32
N HIS A 225 -8.25 -8.25 -14.17
CA HIS A 225 -6.85 -7.79 -14.26
C HIS A 225 -6.44 -6.73 -13.21
N MET A 226 -7.23 -6.55 -12.16
CA MET A 226 -6.89 -5.65 -11.05
C MET A 226 -5.99 -6.32 -10.01
N VAL A 227 -5.85 -7.65 -10.08
CA VAL A 227 -4.91 -8.46 -9.30
C VAL A 227 -4.07 -9.27 -10.28
N ASN A 228 -2.79 -9.46 -10.00
CA ASN A 228 -1.91 -10.30 -10.82
C ASN A 228 -1.93 -11.76 -10.36
N SER A 229 -1.24 -12.65 -11.09
CA SER A 229 -1.16 -14.09 -10.79
C SER A 229 -0.50 -14.42 -9.43
N THR A 230 0.14 -13.45 -8.78
CA THR A 230 0.67 -13.59 -7.42
C THR A 230 -0.23 -12.96 -6.36
N MET A 231 -1.50 -12.70 -6.71
CA MET A 231 -2.54 -12.12 -5.84
C MET A 231 -2.24 -10.71 -5.35
N LYS A 232 -1.35 -9.97 -6.03
CA LYS A 232 -1.05 -8.57 -5.70
C LYS A 232 -1.90 -7.61 -6.53
N ILE A 233 -2.44 -6.59 -5.88
CA ILE A 233 -3.23 -5.52 -6.53
C ILE A 233 -2.35 -4.78 -7.54
N VAL A 234 -2.85 -4.63 -8.77
CA VAL A 234 -2.23 -3.86 -9.84
C VAL A 234 -2.81 -2.45 -9.82
N ARG A 235 -2.26 -1.59 -8.95
CA ARG A 235 -2.74 -0.22 -8.67
C ARG A 235 -3.15 0.55 -9.93
N GLY A 236 -2.28 0.64 -10.94
CA GLY A 236 -2.57 1.38 -12.16
C GLY A 236 -3.77 0.84 -12.97
N LYS A 237 -4.13 -0.44 -12.81
CA LYS A 237 -5.36 -1.00 -13.41
C LYS A 237 -6.60 -0.59 -12.62
N VAL A 238 -6.52 -0.62 -11.29
CA VAL A 238 -7.60 -0.16 -10.40
C VAL A 238 -7.85 1.32 -10.63
N GLU A 239 -6.81 2.17 -10.61
CA GLU A 239 -6.93 3.61 -10.84
C GLU A 239 -7.54 3.92 -12.21
N LYS A 240 -7.11 3.21 -13.25
CA LYS A 240 -7.68 3.37 -14.60
C LYS A 240 -9.15 2.99 -14.66
N HIS A 241 -9.53 1.87 -14.02
CA HIS A 241 -10.92 1.42 -13.97
C HIS A 241 -11.83 2.41 -13.22
N TYR A 242 -11.35 2.92 -12.11
CA TYR A 242 -12.10 3.85 -11.26
C TYR A 242 -11.81 5.34 -11.55
N ALA A 243 -11.18 5.67 -12.69
CA ALA A 243 -10.79 7.06 -13.00
C ALA A 243 -11.95 8.07 -12.89
N ASP A 244 -13.13 7.73 -13.43
CA ASP A 244 -14.32 8.60 -13.35
C ASP A 244 -14.88 8.72 -11.92
N ARG A 245 -14.71 7.65 -11.10
CA ARG A 245 -15.11 7.65 -9.70
C ARG A 245 -14.13 8.48 -8.85
N ILE A 246 -12.84 8.42 -9.16
CA ILE A 246 -11.80 9.25 -8.52
C ILE A 246 -12.07 10.73 -8.84
N ALA A 247 -12.26 11.06 -10.11
CA ALA A 247 -12.59 12.45 -10.49
C ALA A 247 -13.86 12.96 -9.81
N TYR A 248 -14.90 12.14 -9.72
CA TYR A 248 -16.13 12.47 -9.01
C TYR A 248 -15.88 12.65 -7.50
N ALA A 249 -15.10 11.80 -6.86
CA ALA A 249 -14.78 11.89 -5.43
C ALA A 249 -14.03 13.19 -5.06
N LEU A 250 -13.39 13.84 -6.02
CA LEU A 250 -12.74 15.15 -5.85
C LEU A 250 -13.72 16.34 -5.94
N THR A 251 -14.98 16.10 -6.29
CA THR A 251 -16.05 17.13 -6.26
C THR A 251 -16.68 17.22 -4.86
N ALA A 252 -17.38 18.33 -4.57
CA ALA A 252 -18.10 18.48 -3.31
C ALA A 252 -19.19 17.40 -3.10
N GLU A 253 -19.90 17.03 -4.17
CA GLU A 253 -20.91 15.98 -4.15
C GLU A 253 -20.27 14.59 -3.91
N GLY A 254 -19.24 14.24 -4.69
CA GLY A 254 -18.58 12.95 -4.61
C GLY A 254 -17.79 12.73 -3.32
N LYS A 255 -17.36 13.82 -2.65
CA LYS A 255 -16.73 13.76 -1.32
C LYS A 255 -17.71 13.34 -0.23
N ASN A 256 -19.01 13.58 -0.44
CA ASN A 256 -20.03 13.09 0.49
C ASN A 256 -20.06 11.56 0.45
N LEU A 257 -19.88 10.93 1.61
CA LEU A 257 -19.92 9.48 1.75
C LEU A 257 -21.21 8.86 1.20
N LEU A 258 -22.35 9.53 1.49
CA LEU A 258 -23.70 9.05 1.15
C LEU A 258 -24.14 9.47 -0.28
N ASN A 259 -23.17 9.66 -1.19
CA ASN A 259 -23.48 9.95 -2.58
C ASN A 259 -24.09 8.70 -3.28
N GLU A 260 -24.90 8.95 -4.32
CA GLU A 260 -25.66 7.90 -5.00
C GLU A 260 -24.77 6.78 -5.58
N LYS A 261 -23.54 7.12 -6.01
CA LYS A 261 -22.62 6.12 -6.56
C LYS A 261 -22.13 5.14 -5.48
N ASN A 262 -21.86 5.61 -4.27
CA ASN A 262 -21.49 4.73 -3.15
C ASN A 262 -22.68 3.90 -2.69
N ILE A 263 -23.88 4.48 -2.61
CA ILE A 263 -25.11 3.75 -2.26
C ILE A 263 -25.40 2.65 -3.28
N ALA A 264 -25.22 2.94 -4.57
CA ALA A 264 -25.45 1.95 -5.64
C ALA A 264 -24.45 0.79 -5.63
N SER A 265 -23.25 0.97 -5.08
CA SER A 265 -22.22 -0.08 -4.99
C SER A 265 -22.47 -1.12 -3.89
N LEU A 266 -23.36 -0.84 -2.93
CA LEU A 266 -23.82 -1.74 -1.88
C LEU A 266 -25.17 -2.36 -2.22
#